data_67c880b30eea1609b9ab5ec3a8e4e373
#
_entry.id   67c880b30eea1609b9ab5ec3a8e4e373
#
_cell.length_a   1.000
_cell.length_b   1.000
_cell.length_c   1.000
_cell.angle_alpha   90.00
_cell.angle_beta   90.00
_cell.angle_gamma   90.00
#
_symmetry.space_group_name_H-M   'P 1'
#
loop_
_entity.id
_entity.type
_entity.pdbx_description
1 polymer ?
#
loop_
_entity_poly.entity_id
_entity_poly.type
_entity_poly.pdbx_seq_one_letter_code
_entity_poly.pdbx_strand_id
1 'polypeptide(L)'
;MFSKAFLRKISMFFARRKPAAMKICLYHTLNPDTIPGYKKFAQAIATDNFVQADVRKIDTNLYRARLSIRDRLLFSLYRYHGETICLVLEYIRNHAYNTSRFLRRNVVIDEGRLQQQPVPDPVDIATEALTYINPSHGRFHRLDKMLSFDDDQQALYEHPLPLVIVGSAGSGKTALVLEKMKQAAGDILYLSLSSFLVEKARTLYDASGEGSEVQNIDFLSLTEFLETLRIPKGREVTFSAFSDWLPRNRAIAALGAAHTLYEEFRGVIGAVASGNGPLSREAYLSLGIRQSLYGMEDRPTVYVLFERYIAWLKQSHQYDSNLLSHQYLSLATPRYDVIFVDEVQDMTPVQLQLVLKTLRHPGQFLLCGDANQIVHPSFFSWSSLKSLFFRQQQGNDTTVNILQANYRNGHHVTALANRLLRLKQVRFSAIDRESHHFVRSCGQAEGTIRLLDDREETKQELNAKTSLSNRVAVIVMHPEQKAQARCWFSTPLVFSVQEVKGLEYETVILYNIVSAARQAFDDICEGLTPADLEGEARYSRPRDRQDRSAEIYKFFTNALYVALTR
;
A
#
# COMPACT_ATOMS: atom_id res chain seq x y z
N MET A 1 -65.34 -7.90 -7.96
CA MET A 1 -65.48 -8.12 -6.50
C MET A 1 -64.36 -9.02 -6.04
N PHE A 2 -63.25 -8.46 -5.57
CA PHE A 2 -62.19 -9.27 -4.97
C PHE A 2 -62.47 -9.48 -3.50
N SER A 3 -62.48 -10.74 -3.08
CA SER A 3 -62.88 -11.19 -1.74
C SER A 3 -61.98 -10.61 -0.64
N LYS A 4 -62.56 -10.18 0.49
CA LYS A 4 -61.87 -9.70 1.70
C LYS A 4 -60.79 -10.69 2.22
N ALA A 5 -60.82 -11.95 1.83
CA ALA A 5 -59.82 -12.96 2.15
C ALA A 5 -58.51 -12.80 1.36
N PHE A 6 -58.58 -12.25 0.14
CA PHE A 6 -57.38 -11.98 -0.69
C PHE A 6 -56.59 -10.78 -0.19
N LEU A 7 -57.27 -9.74 0.27
CA LEU A 7 -56.66 -8.57 0.87
C LEU A 7 -56.01 -8.86 2.24
N ARG A 8 -56.58 -9.82 3.03
CA ARG A 8 -55.93 -10.27 4.26
C ARG A 8 -54.68 -11.11 4.02
N LYS A 9 -54.59 -11.89 2.94
CA LYS A 9 -53.37 -12.63 2.57
C LYS A 9 -52.24 -11.72 2.08
N ILE A 10 -52.56 -10.63 1.40
CA ILE A 10 -51.55 -9.61 0.99
C ILE A 10 -51.06 -8.83 2.21
N SER A 11 -51.90 -8.52 3.18
CA SER A 11 -51.49 -7.86 4.43
C SER A 11 -50.64 -8.75 5.34
N MET A 12 -50.70 -10.06 5.22
CA MET A 12 -49.80 -10.98 5.94
C MET A 12 -48.45 -11.17 5.26
N PHE A 13 -48.29 -10.86 3.97
CA PHE A 13 -47.00 -10.88 3.29
C PHE A 13 -46.14 -9.62 3.50
N PHE A 14 -46.76 -8.53 3.94
CA PHE A 14 -46.06 -7.36 4.49
C PHE A 14 -46.01 -7.41 6.03
N ALA A 15 -45.80 -8.61 6.60
CA ALA A 15 -45.29 -8.67 7.96
C ALA A 15 -43.96 -7.90 7.97
N ARG A 16 -43.99 -6.68 8.50
CA ARG A 16 -42.82 -5.85 8.76
C ARG A 16 -41.76 -6.78 9.38
N ARG A 17 -40.72 -7.13 8.61
CA ARG A 17 -39.48 -7.59 9.24
C ARG A 17 -39.20 -6.55 10.32
N LYS A 18 -39.10 -6.96 11.58
CA LYS A 18 -38.57 -6.10 12.64
C LYS A 18 -37.28 -5.51 12.05
N PRO A 19 -37.14 -4.18 11.99
CA PRO A 19 -35.91 -3.61 11.53
C PRO A 19 -34.78 -4.27 12.32
N ALA A 20 -33.78 -4.78 11.63
CA ALA A 20 -32.59 -5.32 12.28
C ALA A 20 -32.06 -4.24 13.19
N ALA A 21 -31.74 -4.55 14.45
CA ALA A 21 -31.24 -3.57 15.40
C ALA A 21 -30.01 -2.87 14.81
N MET A 22 -30.03 -1.53 14.80
CA MET A 22 -28.92 -0.74 14.26
C MET A 22 -27.61 -1.12 14.97
N LYS A 23 -26.59 -1.50 14.21
CA LYS A 23 -25.28 -1.84 14.75
C LYS A 23 -24.57 -0.55 15.20
N ILE A 24 -24.00 -0.58 16.41
CA ILE A 24 -23.23 0.53 16.96
C ILE A 24 -21.75 0.15 16.96
N CYS A 25 -20.92 1.02 16.37
CA CYS A 25 -19.46 0.94 16.41
C CYS A 25 -18.92 2.13 17.17
N LEU A 26 -17.74 1.97 17.78
CA LEU A 26 -17.10 2.98 18.61
C LEU A 26 -15.77 3.41 18.01
N TYR A 27 -15.49 4.70 18.09
CA TYR A 27 -14.14 5.16 17.81
C TYR A 27 -13.14 4.48 18.76
N HIS A 28 -11.96 4.07 18.25
CA HIS A 28 -11.04 3.16 18.95
C HIS A 28 -10.62 3.63 20.36
N THR A 29 -10.63 4.95 20.61
CA THR A 29 -10.27 5.50 21.94
C THR A 29 -11.42 5.47 22.95
N LEU A 30 -12.65 5.18 22.52
CA LEU A 30 -13.82 5.18 23.40
C LEU A 30 -13.98 3.85 24.13
N ASN A 31 -14.20 3.96 25.43
CA ASN A 31 -14.61 2.82 26.27
C ASN A 31 -16.07 3.06 26.72
N PRO A 32 -17.05 2.25 26.27
CA PRO A 32 -18.46 2.43 26.58
C PRO A 32 -18.78 2.33 28.07
N ASP A 33 -17.98 1.57 28.82
CA ASP A 33 -18.18 1.38 30.27
C ASP A 33 -17.83 2.64 31.08
N THR A 34 -17.02 3.55 30.51
CA THR A 34 -16.64 4.81 31.12
C THR A 34 -17.57 5.97 30.78
N ILE A 35 -18.56 5.76 29.88
CA ILE A 35 -19.46 6.82 29.39
C ILE A 35 -20.79 6.74 30.14
N PRO A 36 -21.10 7.69 31.06
CA PRO A 36 -22.36 7.71 31.78
C PRO A 36 -23.55 7.82 30.81
N GLY A 37 -24.55 6.95 30.95
CA GLY A 37 -25.75 6.96 30.11
C GLY A 37 -25.59 6.28 28.74
N TYR A 38 -24.41 5.72 28.41
CA TYR A 38 -24.18 5.03 27.15
C TYR A 38 -25.15 3.88 26.89
N LYS A 39 -25.43 3.05 27.88
CA LYS A 39 -26.38 1.91 27.74
C LYS A 39 -27.77 2.35 27.28
N LYS A 40 -28.26 3.49 27.83
CA LYS A 40 -29.57 4.05 27.45
C LYS A 40 -29.54 4.58 26.00
N PHE A 41 -28.45 5.26 25.62
CA PHE A 41 -28.23 5.71 24.24
C PHE A 41 -28.17 4.49 23.29
N ALA A 42 -27.37 3.50 23.58
CA ALA A 42 -27.21 2.30 22.74
C ALA A 42 -28.54 1.56 22.52
N GLN A 43 -29.34 1.44 23.58
CA GLN A 43 -30.67 0.83 23.48
C GLN A 43 -31.62 1.65 22.60
N ALA A 44 -31.62 2.96 22.72
CA ALA A 44 -32.43 3.85 21.91
C ALA A 44 -32.04 3.80 20.42
N ILE A 45 -30.73 3.84 20.13
CA ILE A 45 -30.22 3.76 18.76
C ILE A 45 -30.50 2.37 18.16
N ALA A 46 -30.29 1.29 18.90
CA ALA A 46 -30.56 -0.07 18.42
C ALA A 46 -32.04 -0.30 18.05
N THR A 47 -32.96 0.51 18.58
CA THR A 47 -34.38 0.47 18.30
C THR A 47 -34.86 1.60 17.36
N ASP A 48 -33.94 2.30 16.69
CA ASP A 48 -34.21 3.47 15.83
C ASP A 48 -35.01 4.59 16.55
N ASN A 49 -34.88 4.68 17.87
CA ASN A 49 -35.58 5.69 18.65
C ASN A 49 -34.70 6.91 18.93
N PHE A 50 -34.47 7.72 17.90
CA PHE A 50 -33.66 8.94 18.00
C PHE A 50 -34.28 10.01 18.92
N VAL A 51 -35.58 10.01 19.08
CA VAL A 51 -36.28 10.93 20.00
C VAL A 51 -35.90 10.62 21.46
N GLN A 52 -35.87 9.34 21.83
CA GLN A 52 -35.51 8.91 23.18
C GLN A 52 -34.04 9.23 23.51
N ALA A 53 -33.17 9.25 22.50
CA ALA A 53 -31.76 9.63 22.63
C ALA A 53 -31.53 11.15 22.54
N ASP A 54 -32.56 11.98 22.37
CA ASP A 54 -32.47 13.44 22.12
C ASP A 54 -31.40 13.75 21.07
N VAL A 55 -31.56 13.11 19.89
CA VAL A 55 -30.60 13.26 18.78
C VAL A 55 -30.90 14.55 18.05
N ARG A 56 -29.84 15.32 17.76
CA ARG A 56 -29.89 16.51 16.90
C ARG A 56 -28.76 16.46 15.88
N LYS A 57 -29.06 16.94 14.67
CA LYS A 57 -28.07 17.11 13.63
C LYS A 57 -27.24 18.36 13.91
N ILE A 58 -25.90 18.23 13.82
CA ILE A 58 -24.95 19.34 14.00
C ILE A 58 -24.42 19.80 12.65
N ASP A 59 -24.04 18.85 11.79
CA ASP A 59 -23.44 19.10 10.48
C ASP A 59 -23.80 17.95 9.52
N THR A 60 -23.27 17.99 8.30
CA THR A 60 -23.43 16.90 7.32
C THR A 60 -22.94 15.60 7.90
N ASN A 61 -23.83 14.59 8.00
CA ASN A 61 -23.63 13.29 8.62
C ASN A 61 -22.99 13.33 10.03
N LEU A 62 -23.19 14.40 10.78
CA LEU A 62 -22.71 14.53 12.16
C LEU A 62 -23.89 14.87 13.10
N TYR A 63 -24.06 14.04 14.10
CA TYR A 63 -25.16 14.09 15.06
C TYR A 63 -24.63 14.14 16.48
N ARG A 64 -25.42 14.75 17.38
CA ARG A 64 -25.22 14.63 18.81
C ARG A 64 -26.40 13.93 19.46
N ALA A 65 -26.13 13.15 20.48
CA ALA A 65 -27.13 12.64 21.42
C ALA A 65 -26.89 13.23 22.81
N ARG A 66 -27.96 13.48 23.55
CA ARG A 66 -27.87 14.00 24.92
C ARG A 66 -27.83 12.85 25.91
N LEU A 67 -26.74 12.74 26.68
CA LEU A 67 -26.59 11.72 27.72
C LEU A 67 -27.07 12.23 29.09
N SER A 68 -26.77 13.51 29.39
CA SER A 68 -27.14 14.21 30.60
C SER A 68 -27.40 15.68 30.33
N ILE A 69 -27.61 16.47 31.38
CA ILE A 69 -27.72 17.94 31.24
C ILE A 69 -26.43 18.53 30.65
N ARG A 70 -25.27 17.95 30.96
CA ARG A 70 -23.94 18.47 30.60
C ARG A 70 -23.22 17.68 29.51
N ASP A 71 -23.59 16.40 29.31
CA ASP A 71 -22.80 15.46 28.51
C ASP A 71 -23.49 15.11 27.19
N ARG A 72 -22.68 14.97 26.14
CA ARG A 72 -23.12 14.67 24.77
C ARG A 72 -22.29 13.53 24.18
N LEU A 73 -22.88 12.78 23.24
CA LEU A 73 -22.18 11.88 22.33
C LEU A 73 -22.26 12.45 20.93
N LEU A 74 -21.13 12.52 20.23
CA LEU A 74 -21.08 12.75 18.80
C LEU A 74 -21.08 11.41 18.07
N PHE A 75 -21.83 11.31 16.99
CA PHE A 75 -21.87 10.12 16.15
C PHE A 75 -22.21 10.48 14.70
N SER A 76 -21.90 9.54 13.79
CA SER A 76 -22.23 9.62 12.37
C SER A 76 -22.93 8.33 11.95
N LEU A 77 -23.70 8.36 10.84
CA LEU A 77 -24.44 7.24 10.30
C LEU A 77 -23.84 6.84 8.96
N TYR A 78 -23.58 5.53 8.77
CA TYR A 78 -23.00 4.96 7.55
C TYR A 78 -23.81 3.78 7.06
N ARG A 79 -23.67 3.43 5.77
CA ARG A 79 -24.27 2.21 5.20
C ARG A 79 -23.23 1.12 5.05
N TYR A 80 -23.61 -0.10 5.43
CA TYR A 80 -22.82 -1.30 5.22
C TYR A 80 -23.76 -2.49 4.94
N HIS A 81 -23.60 -3.15 3.79
CA HIS A 81 -24.50 -4.23 3.33
C HIS A 81 -26.00 -3.86 3.36
N GLY A 82 -26.34 -2.62 3.06
CA GLY A 82 -27.72 -2.14 3.07
C GLY A 82 -28.28 -1.78 4.44
N GLU A 83 -27.53 -2.04 5.52
CA GLU A 83 -27.89 -1.67 6.89
C GLU A 83 -27.26 -0.33 7.29
N THR A 84 -27.95 0.42 8.15
CA THR A 84 -27.40 1.64 8.73
C THR A 84 -26.61 1.31 9.99
N ILE A 85 -25.41 1.87 10.08
CA ILE A 85 -24.47 1.68 11.19
C ILE A 85 -24.28 3.04 11.89
N CYS A 86 -24.38 3.05 13.20
CA CYS A 86 -24.07 4.22 14.03
C CYS A 86 -22.60 4.15 14.48
N LEU A 87 -21.78 5.10 14.03
CA LEU A 87 -20.38 5.26 14.49
C LEU A 87 -20.30 6.33 15.56
N VAL A 88 -20.08 5.94 16.81
CA VAL A 88 -19.89 6.85 17.93
C VAL A 88 -18.46 7.38 17.89
N LEU A 89 -18.32 8.69 17.71
CA LEU A 89 -17.06 9.38 17.45
C LEU A 89 -16.38 9.87 18.73
N GLU A 90 -17.15 10.55 19.60
CA GLU A 90 -16.57 11.25 20.73
C GLU A 90 -17.57 11.44 21.87
N TYR A 91 -17.07 11.39 23.10
CA TYR A 91 -17.79 11.76 24.31
C TYR A 91 -17.40 13.15 24.77
N ILE A 92 -18.33 14.10 24.70
CA ILE A 92 -18.13 15.50 25.08
C ILE A 92 -18.70 15.74 26.48
N ARG A 93 -17.83 16.14 27.40
CA ARG A 93 -18.20 16.54 28.76
C ARG A 93 -18.47 18.03 28.86
N ASN A 94 -19.44 18.42 29.68
CA ASN A 94 -19.71 19.82 30.03
C ASN A 94 -19.85 20.76 28.80
N HIS A 95 -20.44 20.29 27.71
CA HIS A 95 -20.60 21.09 26.45
C HIS A 95 -19.27 21.59 25.84
N ALA A 96 -18.14 20.93 26.11
CA ALA A 96 -16.82 21.34 25.62
C ALA A 96 -16.62 21.01 24.13
N TYR A 97 -17.49 21.53 23.25
CA TYR A 97 -17.43 21.30 21.79
C TYR A 97 -16.17 21.89 21.15
N ASN A 98 -15.62 22.95 21.74
CA ASN A 98 -14.39 23.59 21.28
C ASN A 98 -13.14 22.70 21.36
N THR A 99 -13.19 21.64 22.15
CA THR A 99 -12.10 20.65 22.28
C THR A 99 -12.30 19.42 21.41
N SER A 100 -13.42 19.35 20.67
CA SER A 100 -13.76 18.21 19.84
C SER A 100 -12.83 18.09 18.62
N ARG A 101 -12.35 16.86 18.38
CA ARG A 101 -11.55 16.49 17.20
C ARG A 101 -12.37 16.40 15.93
N PHE A 102 -13.68 16.16 16.06
CA PHE A 102 -14.59 15.88 14.94
C PHE A 102 -15.36 17.13 14.51
N LEU A 103 -15.28 18.20 15.28
CA LEU A 103 -15.86 19.49 14.93
C LEU A 103 -14.79 20.41 14.34
N ARG A 104 -15.14 21.16 13.29
CA ARG A 104 -14.23 22.15 12.71
C ARG A 104 -13.88 23.20 13.75
N ARG A 105 -12.61 23.59 13.87
CA ARG A 105 -12.07 24.49 14.91
C ARG A 105 -12.78 25.84 15.08
N ASN A 106 -13.65 26.26 14.13
CA ASN A 106 -14.35 27.55 14.16
C ASN A 106 -15.87 27.41 14.24
N VAL A 107 -16.42 26.23 14.51
CA VAL A 107 -17.87 26.07 14.64
C VAL A 107 -18.27 26.28 16.10
N VAL A 108 -18.84 27.42 16.39
CA VAL A 108 -19.52 27.67 17.67
C VAL A 108 -20.89 26.99 17.61
N ILE A 109 -21.09 25.94 18.39
CA ILE A 109 -22.38 25.26 18.49
C ILE A 109 -23.22 25.96 19.54
N ASP A 110 -24.22 26.73 19.09
CA ASP A 110 -25.25 27.27 19.94
C ASP A 110 -26.40 26.26 20.07
N GLU A 111 -26.42 25.49 21.15
CA GLU A 111 -27.45 24.47 21.40
C GLU A 111 -28.88 25.07 21.44
N GLY A 112 -29.04 26.36 21.81
CA GLY A 112 -30.31 27.05 21.82
C GLY A 112 -30.91 27.24 20.42
N ARG A 113 -30.04 27.33 19.39
CA ARG A 113 -30.41 27.52 17.98
C ARG A 113 -30.53 26.23 17.19
N LEU A 114 -30.15 25.09 17.75
CA LEU A 114 -30.35 23.80 17.10
C LEU A 114 -31.85 23.53 17.02
N GLN A 115 -32.45 23.88 15.90
CA GLN A 115 -33.86 23.63 15.65
C GLN A 115 -34.13 22.13 15.75
N GLN A 116 -35.34 21.81 16.31
CA GLN A 116 -35.87 20.44 16.26
C GLN A 116 -36.25 20.10 14.81
N GLN A 117 -35.28 19.92 13.94
CA GLN A 117 -35.55 19.25 12.68
C GLN A 117 -35.76 17.77 12.98
N PRO A 118 -36.85 17.17 12.49
CA PRO A 118 -36.99 15.71 12.57
C PRO A 118 -35.72 15.10 11.98
N VAL A 119 -35.10 14.20 12.72
CA VAL A 119 -33.98 13.41 12.18
C VAL A 119 -34.54 12.71 10.95
N PRO A 120 -33.97 12.93 9.75
CA PRO A 120 -34.48 12.29 8.54
C PRO A 120 -34.51 10.79 8.74
N ASP A 121 -35.50 10.13 8.14
CA ASP A 121 -35.58 8.68 8.15
C ASP A 121 -34.21 8.12 7.68
N PRO A 122 -33.62 7.11 8.35
CA PRO A 122 -32.32 6.54 7.95
C PRO A 122 -32.22 6.18 6.46
N VAL A 123 -33.36 6.00 5.78
CA VAL A 123 -33.45 5.75 4.33
C VAL A 123 -33.06 6.97 3.49
N ASP A 124 -33.28 8.20 3.99
CA ASP A 124 -33.08 9.46 3.24
C ASP A 124 -31.70 10.12 3.52
N ILE A 125 -30.91 9.54 4.42
CA ILE A 125 -29.58 10.04 4.71
C ILE A 125 -28.65 9.62 3.58
N ALA A 126 -28.07 10.56 2.86
CA ALA A 126 -26.97 10.31 1.92
C ALA A 126 -25.75 9.85 2.72
N THR A 127 -25.69 8.57 3.06
CA THR A 127 -24.65 7.98 3.87
C THR A 127 -23.55 7.42 2.98
N GLU A 128 -22.30 7.71 3.33
CA GLU A 128 -21.15 7.05 2.72
C GLU A 128 -21.16 5.55 3.00
N ALA A 129 -20.76 4.74 2.01
CA ALA A 129 -20.66 3.31 2.18
C ALA A 129 -19.35 2.93 2.86
N LEU A 130 -19.41 2.09 3.88
CA LEU A 130 -18.22 1.50 4.49
C LEU A 130 -17.74 0.31 3.66
N THR A 131 -16.43 0.22 3.48
CA THR A 131 -15.81 -0.87 2.71
C THR A 131 -15.81 -2.17 3.50
N TYR A 132 -15.55 -2.09 4.79
CA TYR A 132 -15.44 -3.25 5.68
C TYR A 132 -15.78 -2.85 7.12
N ILE A 133 -16.42 -3.77 7.84
CA ILE A 133 -16.60 -3.69 9.30
C ILE A 133 -16.22 -5.05 9.88
N ASN A 134 -15.33 -5.04 10.87
CA ASN A 134 -14.96 -6.24 11.59
C ASN A 134 -16.19 -6.77 12.38
N PRO A 135 -16.62 -8.00 12.16
CA PRO A 135 -17.75 -8.57 12.89
C PRO A 135 -17.44 -8.85 14.37
N SER A 136 -16.16 -9.05 14.71
CA SER A 136 -15.70 -9.38 16.06
C SER A 136 -15.45 -8.13 16.91
N HIS A 137 -15.04 -7.03 16.27
CA HIS A 137 -14.67 -5.80 16.96
C HIS A 137 -15.46 -4.61 16.42
N GLY A 138 -16.29 -4.01 17.23
CA GLY A 138 -17.05 -2.80 16.88
C GLY A 138 -16.21 -1.51 16.94
N ARG A 139 -14.88 -1.60 16.70
CA ARG A 139 -13.97 -0.45 16.72
C ARG A 139 -13.62 -0.01 15.32
N PHE A 140 -13.43 1.30 15.13
CA PHE A 140 -12.99 1.89 13.88
C PHE A 140 -11.97 2.98 14.11
N HIS A 141 -11.27 3.33 13.04
CA HIS A 141 -10.25 4.37 12.95
C HIS A 141 -10.67 5.40 11.91
N ARG A 142 -10.04 6.56 11.91
CA ARG A 142 -10.31 7.62 10.96
C ARG A 142 -9.00 8.12 10.35
N LEU A 143 -8.93 8.06 9.03
CA LEU A 143 -7.99 8.83 8.22
C LEU A 143 -8.79 9.88 7.42
N ASP A 144 -8.74 9.85 6.11
CA ASP A 144 -9.66 10.58 5.22
C ASP A 144 -11.07 9.96 5.21
N LYS A 145 -11.15 8.68 5.53
CA LYS A 145 -12.37 7.85 5.63
C LYS A 145 -12.37 7.01 6.88
N MET A 146 -13.55 6.46 7.20
CA MET A 146 -13.68 5.51 8.31
C MET A 146 -13.13 4.14 7.91
N LEU A 147 -12.33 3.55 8.79
CA LEU A 147 -11.65 2.27 8.62
C LEU A 147 -11.99 1.33 9.78
N SER A 148 -12.25 0.08 9.48
CA SER A 148 -12.32 -0.99 10.48
C SER A 148 -11.21 -1.98 10.19
N PHE A 149 -10.37 -2.27 11.18
CA PHE A 149 -9.31 -3.24 11.07
C PHE A 149 -9.85 -4.66 11.23
N ASP A 150 -9.34 -5.60 10.45
CA ASP A 150 -9.54 -7.02 10.72
C ASP A 150 -8.75 -7.48 11.95
N ASP A 151 -8.91 -8.75 12.35
CA ASP A 151 -8.27 -9.27 13.55
C ASP A 151 -6.74 -9.25 13.44
N ASP A 152 -6.18 -9.52 12.25
CA ASP A 152 -4.74 -9.49 12.00
C ASP A 152 -4.20 -8.05 12.06
N GLN A 153 -4.89 -7.12 11.42
CA GLN A 153 -4.54 -5.69 11.46
C GLN A 153 -4.65 -5.12 12.86
N GLN A 154 -5.70 -5.50 13.62
CA GLN A 154 -5.89 -5.04 14.99
C GLN A 154 -4.79 -5.57 15.92
N ALA A 155 -4.43 -6.84 15.78
CA ALA A 155 -3.33 -7.43 16.54
C ALA A 155 -2.00 -6.70 16.28
N LEU A 156 -1.71 -6.35 15.01
CA LEU A 156 -0.50 -5.60 14.65
C LEU A 156 -0.56 -4.14 15.10
N TYR A 157 -1.74 -3.52 15.09
CA TYR A 157 -1.93 -2.18 15.62
C TYR A 157 -1.61 -2.11 17.13
N GLU A 158 -1.92 -3.15 17.89
CA GLU A 158 -1.64 -3.24 19.33
C GLU A 158 -0.21 -3.74 19.64
N HIS A 159 0.43 -4.44 18.68
CA HIS A 159 1.76 -5.02 18.90
C HIS A 159 2.84 -3.94 19.03
N PRO A 160 3.81 -4.07 19.98
CA PRO A 160 4.91 -3.12 20.10
C PRO A 160 5.88 -3.16 18.90
N LEU A 161 6.72 -2.13 18.77
CA LEU A 161 7.84 -2.11 17.82
C LEU A 161 9.00 -3.00 18.36
N PRO A 162 9.87 -3.53 17.52
CA PRO A 162 9.90 -3.38 16.06
C PRO A 162 8.86 -4.25 15.34
N LEU A 163 8.38 -3.76 14.19
CA LEU A 163 7.44 -4.50 13.35
C LEU A 163 7.93 -4.58 11.90
N VAL A 164 7.77 -5.77 11.30
CA VAL A 164 7.90 -5.97 9.85
C VAL A 164 6.60 -6.56 9.33
N ILE A 165 5.96 -5.87 8.39
CA ILE A 165 4.65 -6.22 7.86
C ILE A 165 4.76 -6.50 6.36
N VAL A 166 4.37 -7.71 5.97
CA VAL A 166 4.24 -8.11 4.58
C VAL A 166 2.76 -8.13 4.23
N GLY A 167 2.38 -7.52 3.13
CA GLY A 167 0.99 -7.56 2.70
C GLY A 167 0.86 -7.21 1.23
N SER A 168 -0.14 -7.78 0.58
CA SER A 168 -0.45 -7.51 -0.83
C SER A 168 -0.93 -6.07 -1.06
N ALA A 169 -1.03 -5.67 -2.34
CA ALA A 169 -1.75 -4.46 -2.72
C ALA A 169 -3.17 -4.48 -2.13
N GLY A 170 -3.59 -3.39 -1.50
CA GLY A 170 -4.94 -3.29 -0.92
C GLY A 170 -5.14 -3.99 0.42
N SER A 171 -4.08 -4.48 1.08
CA SER A 171 -4.17 -5.06 2.44
C SER A 171 -4.23 -4.02 3.57
N GLY A 172 -4.26 -2.74 3.27
CA GLY A 172 -4.35 -1.68 4.26
C GLY A 172 -3.05 -1.35 5.00
N LYS A 173 -1.88 -1.78 4.50
CA LYS A 173 -0.56 -1.50 5.11
C LYS A 173 -0.36 -0.03 5.47
N THR A 174 -0.50 0.87 4.49
CA THR A 174 -0.30 2.30 4.69
C THR A 174 -1.25 2.86 5.75
N ALA A 175 -2.52 2.43 5.75
CA ALA A 175 -3.49 2.85 6.76
C ALA A 175 -3.06 2.38 8.17
N LEU A 176 -2.62 1.13 8.30
CA LEU A 176 -2.11 0.59 9.56
C LEU A 176 -0.85 1.33 10.04
N VAL A 177 0.08 1.64 9.12
CA VAL A 177 1.27 2.44 9.43
C VAL A 177 0.91 3.81 9.96
N LEU A 178 0.01 4.53 9.28
CA LEU A 178 -0.40 5.88 9.68
C LEU A 178 -1.15 5.88 11.01
N GLU A 179 -2.02 4.90 11.26
CA GLU A 179 -2.71 4.75 12.55
C GLU A 179 -1.72 4.39 13.67
N LYS A 180 -0.74 3.52 13.39
CA LYS A 180 0.32 3.18 14.34
C LYS A 180 1.20 4.38 14.65
N MET A 181 1.48 5.22 13.66
CA MET A 181 2.27 6.44 13.80
C MET A 181 1.63 7.43 14.78
N LYS A 182 0.30 7.47 14.86
CA LYS A 182 -0.41 8.31 15.86
C LYS A 182 -0.12 7.92 17.32
N GLN A 183 0.34 6.68 17.57
CA GLN A 183 0.71 6.21 18.90
C GLN A 183 2.14 6.59 19.29
N ALA A 184 2.98 6.97 18.32
CA ALA A 184 4.37 7.34 18.56
C ALA A 184 4.48 8.76 19.10
N ALA A 185 5.59 9.08 19.75
CA ALA A 185 5.91 10.41 20.26
C ALA A 185 7.36 10.78 19.93
N GLY A 186 7.68 12.06 19.97
CA GLY A 186 9.01 12.59 19.70
C GLY A 186 9.25 12.87 18.21
N ASP A 187 10.50 12.72 17.78
CA ASP A 187 10.92 12.93 16.39
C ASP A 187 10.68 11.65 15.57
N ILE A 188 9.79 11.75 14.60
CA ILE A 188 9.29 10.62 13.81
C ILE A 188 9.68 10.82 12.35
N LEU A 189 10.18 9.77 11.69
CA LEU A 189 10.38 9.73 10.26
C LEU A 189 9.35 8.79 9.61
N TYR A 190 8.57 9.31 8.65
CA TYR A 190 7.87 8.50 7.66
C TYR A 190 8.63 8.58 6.34
N LEU A 191 9.01 7.43 5.80
CA LEU A 191 9.84 7.35 4.59
C LEU A 191 9.28 6.36 3.58
N SER A 192 9.30 6.78 2.30
CA SER A 192 9.08 5.90 1.14
C SER A 192 10.03 6.30 0.02
N LEU A 193 10.20 5.44 -0.99
CA LEU A 193 11.03 5.80 -2.15
C LEU A 193 10.37 6.89 -3.00
N SER A 194 9.04 6.89 -3.11
CA SER A 194 8.25 7.77 -3.95
C SER A 194 7.80 9.03 -3.20
N SER A 195 8.17 10.21 -3.69
CA SER A 195 7.68 11.49 -3.17
C SER A 195 6.14 11.63 -3.25
N PHE A 196 5.53 11.04 -4.29
CA PHE A 196 4.08 11.01 -4.43
C PHE A 196 3.41 10.21 -3.31
N LEU A 197 3.96 9.05 -2.95
CA LEU A 197 3.43 8.23 -1.83
C LEU A 197 3.58 8.93 -0.49
N VAL A 198 4.69 9.62 -0.30
CA VAL A 198 4.95 10.43 0.90
C VAL A 198 3.93 11.55 1.04
N GLU A 199 3.67 12.29 -0.03
CA GLU A 199 2.68 13.39 -0.01
C GLU A 199 1.26 12.87 0.22
N LYS A 200 0.89 11.75 -0.39
CA LYS A 200 -0.38 11.08 -0.14
C LYS A 200 -0.51 10.65 1.33
N ALA A 201 0.53 10.05 1.89
CA ALA A 201 0.55 9.63 3.29
C ALA A 201 0.42 10.81 4.25
N ARG A 202 1.13 11.91 3.98
CA ARG A 202 1.00 13.18 4.72
C ARG A 202 -0.43 13.68 4.69
N THR A 203 -1.02 13.78 3.48
CA THR A 203 -2.41 14.24 3.31
C THR A 203 -3.41 13.38 4.08
N LEU A 204 -3.25 12.05 4.06
CA LEU A 204 -4.10 11.12 4.81
C LEU A 204 -3.93 11.29 6.32
N TYR A 205 -2.69 11.49 6.77
CA TYR A 205 -2.38 11.69 8.18
C TYR A 205 -2.98 13.00 8.69
N ASP A 206 -2.77 14.10 7.96
CA ASP A 206 -3.27 15.43 8.30
C ASP A 206 -4.82 15.48 8.29
N ALA A 207 -5.45 14.74 7.36
CA ALA A 207 -6.92 14.65 7.29
C ALA A 207 -7.54 14.01 8.53
N SER A 208 -6.78 13.20 9.28
CA SER A 208 -7.27 12.61 10.53
C SER A 208 -7.50 13.64 11.64
N GLY A 209 -6.83 14.80 11.59
CA GLY A 209 -6.92 15.86 12.58
C GLY A 209 -6.32 15.50 13.96
N GLU A 210 -5.59 14.41 14.06
CA GLU A 210 -5.07 13.84 15.32
C GLU A 210 -3.59 14.17 15.58
N GLY A 211 -2.99 15.11 14.86
CA GLY A 211 -1.63 15.56 15.14
C GLY A 211 -1.49 15.96 16.62
N SER A 212 -0.58 15.31 17.34
CA SER A 212 -0.29 15.60 18.74
C SER A 212 0.79 16.69 18.82
N GLU A 213 0.66 17.63 19.74
CA GLU A 213 1.72 18.63 20.03
C GLU A 213 3.06 17.98 20.47
N VAL A 214 3.04 16.69 20.79
CA VAL A 214 4.22 15.90 21.22
C VAL A 214 4.94 15.25 20.07
N GLN A 215 4.44 15.38 18.83
CA GLN A 215 5.00 14.73 17.64
C GLN A 215 5.64 15.76 16.70
N ASN A 216 6.88 15.50 16.30
CA ASN A 216 7.55 16.18 15.20
C ASN A 216 7.80 15.18 14.08
N ILE A 217 7.05 15.28 12.97
CA ILE A 217 7.03 14.26 11.93
C ILE A 217 7.66 14.79 10.65
N ASP A 218 8.72 14.13 10.21
CA ASP A 218 9.31 14.29 8.90
C ASP A 218 8.68 13.27 7.93
N PHE A 219 7.95 13.75 6.92
CA PHE A 219 7.47 12.95 5.79
C PHE A 219 8.43 13.15 4.62
N LEU A 220 9.29 12.18 4.33
CA LEU A 220 10.36 12.32 3.35
C LEU A 220 10.37 11.17 2.34
N SER A 221 10.63 11.51 1.08
CA SER A 221 11.14 10.53 0.11
C SER A 221 12.61 10.22 0.42
N LEU A 222 13.13 9.12 -0.14
CA LEU A 222 14.55 8.79 0.04
C LEU A 222 15.47 9.91 -0.44
N THR A 223 15.13 10.55 -1.55
CA THR A 223 15.93 11.69 -2.09
C THR A 223 15.94 12.85 -1.11
N GLU A 224 14.78 13.26 -0.60
CA GLU A 224 14.67 14.31 0.40
C GLU A 224 15.40 13.94 1.70
N PHE A 225 15.31 12.68 2.13
CA PHE A 225 16.07 12.19 3.29
C PHE A 225 17.58 12.32 3.07
N LEU A 226 18.11 11.92 1.91
CA LEU A 226 19.54 12.11 1.57
C LEU A 226 19.93 13.58 1.61
N GLU A 227 19.08 14.48 1.12
CA GLU A 227 19.30 15.92 1.16
C GLU A 227 19.35 16.48 2.58
N THR A 228 18.61 15.90 3.53
CA THR A 228 18.70 16.31 4.96
C THR A 228 20.05 15.97 5.59
N LEU A 229 20.77 14.98 5.07
CA LEU A 229 22.11 14.63 5.55
C LEU A 229 23.15 15.53 4.87
N ARG A 230 23.07 15.68 3.57
CA ARG A 230 23.88 16.58 2.75
C ARG A 230 23.27 16.71 1.37
N ILE A 231 23.18 17.92 0.82
CA ILE A 231 22.72 18.13 -0.55
C ILE A 231 23.68 17.46 -1.52
N PRO A 232 23.23 16.49 -2.34
CA PRO A 232 24.07 15.82 -3.31
C PRO A 232 24.62 16.80 -4.36
N LYS A 233 25.87 16.60 -4.77
CA LYS A 233 26.43 17.37 -5.87
C LYS A 233 26.06 16.72 -7.20
N GLY A 234 25.33 17.43 -8.05
CA GLY A 234 24.93 16.95 -9.36
C GLY A 234 23.48 16.44 -9.39
N ARG A 235 23.19 15.57 -10.36
CA ARG A 235 21.85 14.97 -10.57
C ARG A 235 21.90 13.46 -10.39
N GLU A 236 20.82 12.88 -9.94
CA GLU A 236 20.72 11.41 -9.91
C GLU A 236 20.76 10.84 -11.33
N VAL A 237 21.55 9.79 -11.51
CA VAL A 237 21.66 9.10 -12.79
C VAL A 237 20.32 8.44 -13.16
N THR A 238 19.88 8.67 -14.40
CA THR A 238 18.71 8.00 -14.97
C THR A 238 19.15 6.82 -15.83
N PHE A 239 18.24 5.87 -16.06
CA PHE A 239 18.50 4.77 -16.98
C PHE A 239 18.82 5.26 -18.40
N SER A 240 18.16 6.32 -18.88
CA SER A 240 18.45 6.91 -20.19
C SER A 240 19.91 7.41 -20.25
N ALA A 241 20.34 8.20 -19.26
CA ALA A 241 21.72 8.70 -19.22
C ALA A 241 22.75 7.56 -19.14
N PHE A 242 22.44 6.49 -18.39
CA PHE A 242 23.28 5.30 -18.34
C PHE A 242 23.35 4.58 -19.70
N SER A 243 22.21 4.39 -20.35
CA SER A 243 22.10 3.74 -21.67
C SER A 243 22.86 4.50 -22.75
N ASP A 244 22.81 5.83 -22.70
CA ASP A 244 23.54 6.70 -23.64
C ASP A 244 25.07 6.65 -23.40
N TRP A 245 25.48 6.51 -22.13
CA TRP A 245 26.89 6.37 -21.75
C TRP A 245 27.46 5.00 -22.13
N LEU A 246 26.65 3.93 -22.12
CA LEU A 246 27.13 2.58 -22.29
C LEU A 246 27.79 2.39 -23.68
N PRO A 247 29.07 1.97 -23.74
CA PRO A 247 29.76 1.81 -25.03
C PRO A 247 29.10 0.76 -25.93
N ARG A 248 28.89 1.11 -27.20
CA ARG A 248 28.29 0.21 -28.22
C ARG A 248 29.38 -0.62 -28.89
N ASN A 249 29.89 -1.63 -28.22
CA ASN A 249 30.86 -2.55 -28.79
C ASN A 249 30.43 -4.02 -28.63
N ARG A 250 31.11 -4.93 -29.34
CA ARG A 250 30.75 -6.35 -29.41
C ARG A 250 30.80 -7.04 -28.03
N ALA A 251 31.76 -6.68 -27.19
CA ALA A 251 31.93 -7.27 -25.86
C ALA A 251 30.78 -6.89 -24.92
N ILE A 252 30.27 -5.67 -25.01
CA ILE A 252 29.12 -5.20 -24.20
C ILE A 252 27.83 -5.73 -24.75
N ALA A 253 27.68 -5.81 -26.08
CA ALA A 253 26.51 -6.44 -26.69
C ALA A 253 26.38 -7.91 -26.29
N ALA A 254 27.47 -8.61 -26.05
CA ALA A 254 27.48 -9.99 -25.55
C ALA A 254 26.97 -10.12 -24.09
N LEU A 255 27.04 -9.05 -23.28
CA LEU A 255 26.51 -9.02 -21.92
C LEU A 255 24.97 -8.85 -21.85
N GLY A 256 24.32 -8.67 -23.01
CA GLY A 256 22.87 -8.53 -23.08
C GLY A 256 22.37 -7.10 -23.00
N ALA A 257 21.17 -6.92 -22.47
CA ALA A 257 20.48 -5.62 -22.45
C ALA A 257 21.13 -4.62 -21.47
N ALA A 258 21.18 -3.34 -21.84
CA ALA A 258 21.69 -2.25 -20.99
C ALA A 258 20.98 -2.21 -19.62
N HIS A 259 19.68 -2.56 -19.60
CA HIS A 259 18.90 -2.60 -18.36
C HIS A 259 19.45 -3.64 -17.37
N THR A 260 19.87 -4.81 -17.84
CA THR A 260 20.44 -5.87 -16.99
C THR A 260 21.73 -5.39 -16.31
N LEU A 261 22.59 -4.67 -17.06
CA LEU A 261 23.80 -4.06 -16.50
C LEU A 261 23.50 -2.98 -15.46
N TYR A 262 22.52 -2.13 -15.76
CA TYR A 262 22.12 -1.07 -14.84
C TYR A 262 21.60 -1.64 -13.51
N GLU A 263 20.81 -2.68 -13.59
CA GLU A 263 20.29 -3.38 -12.41
C GLU A 263 21.39 -4.13 -11.65
N GLU A 264 22.35 -4.74 -12.33
CA GLU A 264 23.49 -5.37 -11.68
C GLU A 264 24.32 -4.36 -10.90
N PHE A 265 24.57 -3.18 -11.48
CA PHE A 265 25.33 -2.13 -10.82
C PHE A 265 24.60 -1.60 -9.58
N ARG A 266 23.31 -1.34 -9.70
CA ARG A 266 22.50 -0.77 -8.62
C ARG A 266 22.02 -1.81 -7.61
N GLY A 267 21.48 -2.93 -8.10
CA GLY A 267 20.81 -3.93 -7.28
C GLY A 267 21.75 -4.96 -6.65
N VAL A 268 22.93 -5.20 -7.22
CA VAL A 268 23.88 -6.17 -6.72
C VAL A 268 25.13 -5.50 -6.17
N ILE A 269 25.91 -4.82 -7.01
CA ILE A 269 27.23 -4.32 -6.61
C ILE A 269 27.08 -3.14 -5.65
N GLY A 270 26.18 -2.19 -5.98
CA GLY A 270 25.97 -0.96 -5.20
C GLY A 270 25.06 -1.12 -3.99
N ALA A 271 24.19 -2.14 -3.98
CA ALA A 271 23.09 -2.25 -3.01
C ALA A 271 23.50 -2.79 -1.63
N VAL A 272 24.66 -3.42 -1.53
CA VAL A 272 25.03 -4.24 -0.36
C VAL A 272 25.24 -3.39 0.90
N ALA A 273 24.73 -3.87 2.03
CA ALA A 273 24.97 -3.25 3.35
C ALA A 273 26.26 -3.80 3.99
N SER A 274 27.41 -3.53 3.39
CA SER A 274 28.72 -4.00 3.88
C SER A 274 29.38 -3.06 4.90
N GLY A 275 28.97 -1.79 4.92
CA GLY A 275 29.58 -0.73 5.73
C GLY A 275 30.85 -0.09 5.14
N ASN A 276 31.47 -0.73 4.15
CA ASN A 276 32.77 -0.31 3.58
C ASN A 276 32.69 0.13 2.11
N GLY A 277 31.48 0.43 1.61
CA GLY A 277 31.26 0.78 0.22
C GLY A 277 30.57 -0.33 -0.58
N PRO A 278 30.46 -0.21 -1.92
CA PRO A 278 29.92 -1.25 -2.78
C PRO A 278 30.77 -2.53 -2.71
N LEU A 279 30.27 -3.64 -3.27
CA LEU A 279 31.04 -4.88 -3.29
C LEU A 279 32.42 -4.66 -3.89
N SER A 280 33.45 -5.21 -3.23
CA SER A 280 34.78 -5.27 -3.83
C SER A 280 34.77 -6.24 -5.02
N ARG A 281 35.80 -6.16 -5.88
CA ARG A 281 35.94 -7.06 -7.02
C ARG A 281 35.94 -8.52 -6.59
N GLU A 282 36.71 -8.86 -5.56
CA GLU A 282 36.82 -10.22 -5.03
C GLU A 282 35.49 -10.72 -4.48
N ALA A 283 34.78 -9.88 -3.71
CA ALA A 283 33.48 -10.20 -3.16
C ALA A 283 32.44 -10.40 -4.27
N TYR A 284 32.45 -9.55 -5.30
CA TYR A 284 31.54 -9.69 -6.44
C TYR A 284 31.81 -10.97 -7.26
N LEU A 285 33.08 -11.27 -7.56
CA LEU A 285 33.44 -12.47 -8.30
C LEU A 285 33.12 -13.76 -7.53
N SER A 286 33.14 -13.72 -6.20
CA SER A 286 32.81 -14.86 -5.33
C SER A 286 31.32 -15.06 -5.07
N LEU A 287 30.45 -14.18 -5.57
CA LEU A 287 29.01 -14.31 -5.38
C LEU A 287 28.49 -15.66 -5.91
N GLY A 288 27.54 -16.24 -5.19
CA GLY A 288 26.82 -17.41 -5.65
C GLY A 288 26.03 -17.17 -6.96
N ILE A 289 25.61 -18.24 -7.59
CA ILE A 289 24.91 -18.22 -8.89
C ILE A 289 23.63 -17.36 -8.85
N ARG A 290 22.94 -17.31 -7.71
CA ARG A 290 21.68 -16.58 -7.51
C ARG A 290 21.84 -15.15 -6.99
N GLN A 291 23.06 -14.71 -6.78
CA GLN A 291 23.35 -13.39 -6.19
C GLN A 291 23.80 -12.37 -7.23
N SER A 292 23.81 -12.74 -8.50
CA SER A 292 24.20 -11.88 -9.63
C SER A 292 23.38 -12.27 -10.86
N LEU A 293 23.05 -11.31 -11.72
CA LEU A 293 22.41 -11.53 -13.03
C LEU A 293 23.38 -12.12 -14.05
N TYR A 294 24.70 -12.08 -13.75
CA TYR A 294 25.76 -12.51 -14.66
C TYR A 294 26.46 -13.80 -14.22
N GLY A 295 26.87 -14.58 -15.22
CA GLY A 295 27.71 -15.76 -15.05
C GLY A 295 29.08 -15.45 -14.49
N MET A 296 29.72 -16.45 -13.88
CA MET A 296 31.07 -16.29 -13.33
C MET A 296 32.07 -15.82 -14.39
N GLU A 297 31.88 -16.20 -15.65
CA GLU A 297 32.71 -15.82 -16.81
C GLU A 297 32.54 -14.35 -17.22
N ASP A 298 31.34 -13.79 -17.09
CA ASP A 298 31.04 -12.40 -17.47
C ASP A 298 31.37 -11.39 -16.38
N ARG A 299 31.33 -11.81 -15.11
CA ARG A 299 31.52 -10.94 -13.95
C ARG A 299 32.79 -10.09 -13.97
N PRO A 300 33.96 -10.61 -14.40
CA PRO A 300 35.16 -9.78 -14.51
C PRO A 300 34.96 -8.57 -15.44
N THR A 301 34.29 -8.78 -16.57
CA THR A 301 33.98 -7.72 -17.55
C THR A 301 32.96 -6.74 -16.99
N VAL A 302 31.92 -7.23 -16.33
CA VAL A 302 30.88 -6.43 -15.67
C VAL A 302 31.51 -5.53 -14.60
N TYR A 303 32.43 -6.05 -13.79
CA TYR A 303 33.07 -5.26 -12.75
C TYR A 303 33.96 -4.13 -13.30
N VAL A 304 34.72 -4.41 -14.37
CA VAL A 304 35.49 -3.36 -15.06
C VAL A 304 34.58 -2.26 -15.61
N LEU A 305 33.41 -2.63 -16.11
CA LEU A 305 32.42 -1.63 -16.53
C LEU A 305 31.85 -0.83 -15.34
N PHE A 306 31.64 -1.47 -14.20
CA PHE A 306 31.21 -0.79 -12.98
C PHE A 306 32.26 0.24 -12.49
N GLU A 307 33.54 -0.09 -12.54
CA GLU A 307 34.60 0.88 -12.22
C GLU A 307 34.58 2.09 -13.18
N ARG A 308 34.36 1.85 -14.48
CA ARG A 308 34.18 2.93 -15.47
C ARG A 308 32.91 3.74 -15.22
N TYR A 309 31.83 3.10 -14.78
CA TYR A 309 30.58 3.76 -14.39
C TYR A 309 30.82 4.74 -13.23
N ILE A 310 31.54 4.33 -12.18
CA ILE A 310 31.89 5.21 -11.07
C ILE A 310 32.73 6.41 -11.55
N ALA A 311 33.68 6.19 -12.44
CA ALA A 311 34.52 7.26 -13.02
C ALA A 311 33.68 8.24 -13.85
N TRP A 312 32.74 7.71 -14.66
CA TRP A 312 31.84 8.52 -15.48
C TRP A 312 30.88 9.34 -14.63
N LEU A 313 30.29 8.80 -13.56
CA LEU A 313 29.44 9.56 -12.65
C LEU A 313 30.15 10.81 -12.10
N LYS A 314 31.43 10.67 -11.71
CA LYS A 314 32.25 11.80 -11.24
C LYS A 314 32.47 12.85 -12.33
N GLN A 315 32.77 12.42 -13.57
CA GLN A 315 33.04 13.31 -14.70
C GLN A 315 31.78 14.04 -15.19
N SER A 316 30.64 13.37 -15.17
CA SER A 316 29.35 13.91 -15.65
C SER A 316 28.56 14.68 -14.58
N HIS A 317 29.16 14.89 -13.39
CA HIS A 317 28.45 15.47 -12.24
C HIS A 317 27.11 14.79 -11.95
N GLN A 318 27.10 13.46 -11.98
CA GLN A 318 25.95 12.65 -11.61
C GLN A 318 26.27 11.82 -10.37
N TYR A 319 25.23 11.38 -9.67
CA TYR A 319 25.36 10.45 -8.55
C TYR A 319 24.41 9.26 -8.71
N ASP A 320 24.78 8.15 -8.12
CA ASP A 320 23.93 6.98 -7.91
C ASP A 320 23.51 6.97 -6.44
N SER A 321 22.22 6.83 -6.15
CA SER A 321 21.67 6.90 -4.79
C SER A 321 22.22 5.83 -3.86
N ASN A 322 22.61 4.63 -4.36
CA ASN A 322 23.21 3.59 -3.55
C ASN A 322 24.67 3.92 -3.19
N LEU A 323 25.45 4.35 -4.19
CA LEU A 323 26.83 4.79 -3.95
C LEU A 323 26.88 6.01 -3.02
N LEU A 324 25.91 6.92 -3.17
CA LEU A 324 25.75 8.06 -2.29
C LEU A 324 25.40 7.62 -0.86
N SER A 325 24.51 6.64 -0.71
CA SER A 325 24.14 6.08 0.60
C SER A 325 25.34 5.50 1.33
N HIS A 326 26.25 4.80 0.64
CA HIS A 326 27.51 4.34 1.24
C HIS A 326 28.35 5.51 1.77
N GLN A 327 28.49 6.59 0.98
CA GLN A 327 29.25 7.77 1.40
C GLN A 327 28.62 8.46 2.61
N TYR A 328 27.28 8.49 2.67
CA TYR A 328 26.53 9.16 3.73
C TYR A 328 26.39 8.35 5.01
N LEU A 329 26.73 7.07 5.03
CA LEU A 329 26.78 6.28 6.26
C LEU A 329 27.61 6.94 7.37
N SER A 330 28.71 7.61 7.01
CA SER A 330 29.55 8.34 7.97
C SER A 330 28.93 9.64 8.48
N LEU A 331 27.94 10.19 7.78
CA LEU A 331 27.25 11.43 8.14
C LEU A 331 26.00 11.16 9.01
N ALA A 332 25.48 9.94 8.96
CA ALA A 332 24.29 9.58 9.69
C ALA A 332 24.53 9.57 11.20
N THR A 333 23.76 10.37 11.93
CA THR A 333 23.74 10.44 13.40
C THR A 333 22.35 10.13 13.91
N PRO A 334 22.20 9.61 15.16
CA PRO A 334 20.89 9.39 15.77
C PRO A 334 20.06 10.67 15.82
N ARG A 335 18.87 10.64 15.24
CA ARG A 335 17.99 11.80 15.08
C ARG A 335 16.53 11.49 15.40
N TYR A 336 16.04 10.32 15.00
CA TYR A 336 14.63 9.94 15.14
C TYR A 336 14.39 9.00 16.29
N ASP A 337 13.28 9.18 16.99
CA ASP A 337 12.82 8.28 18.05
C ASP A 337 12.16 7.04 17.44
N VAL A 338 11.40 7.23 16.34
CA VAL A 338 10.73 6.14 15.61
C VAL A 338 10.84 6.36 14.10
N ILE A 339 11.03 5.27 13.35
CA ILE A 339 11.07 5.29 11.88
C ILE A 339 9.99 4.36 11.31
N PHE A 340 9.19 4.89 10.39
CA PHE A 340 8.20 4.17 9.60
C PHE A 340 8.65 4.17 8.13
N VAL A 341 8.81 2.98 7.54
CA VAL A 341 9.17 2.84 6.12
C VAL A 341 8.04 2.11 5.40
N ASP A 342 7.43 2.78 4.42
CA ASP A 342 6.44 2.18 3.55
C ASP A 342 7.05 1.78 2.20
N GLU A 343 6.56 0.70 1.60
CA GLU A 343 7.09 0.08 0.37
C GLU A 343 8.59 -0.27 0.47
N VAL A 344 9.00 -0.85 1.61
CA VAL A 344 10.41 -1.16 1.90
C VAL A 344 11.10 -2.03 0.85
N GLN A 345 10.34 -2.84 0.08
CA GLN A 345 10.88 -3.67 -1.00
C GLN A 345 11.48 -2.87 -2.17
N ASP A 346 11.22 -1.57 -2.25
CA ASP A 346 11.83 -0.70 -3.26
C ASP A 346 13.18 -0.13 -2.81
N MET A 347 13.51 -0.27 -1.52
CA MET A 347 14.78 0.19 -0.96
C MET A 347 15.85 -0.90 -1.04
N THR A 348 17.07 -0.48 -1.26
CA THR A 348 18.22 -1.37 -1.19
C THR A 348 18.71 -1.54 0.25
N PRO A 349 19.43 -2.63 0.56
CA PRO A 349 19.98 -2.85 1.89
C PRO A 349 20.84 -1.70 2.43
N VAL A 350 21.67 -1.05 1.59
CA VAL A 350 22.49 0.09 2.03
C VAL A 350 21.67 1.33 2.32
N GLN A 351 20.60 1.59 1.55
CA GLN A 351 19.68 2.70 1.80
C GLN A 351 18.95 2.50 3.13
N LEU A 352 18.44 1.30 3.35
CA LEU A 352 17.78 0.97 4.62
C LEU A 352 18.76 1.02 5.80
N GLN A 353 20.00 0.54 5.62
CA GLN A 353 21.05 0.67 6.63
C GLN A 353 21.29 2.13 7.01
N LEU A 354 21.38 3.01 6.02
CA LEU A 354 21.58 4.45 6.23
C LEU A 354 20.41 5.06 7.04
N VAL A 355 19.18 4.74 6.65
CA VAL A 355 17.98 5.23 7.33
C VAL A 355 17.93 4.74 8.79
N LEU A 356 18.07 3.44 9.03
CA LEU A 356 18.02 2.87 10.38
C LEU A 356 19.15 3.34 11.28
N LYS A 357 20.29 3.76 10.71
CA LYS A 357 21.40 4.35 11.48
C LYS A 357 21.04 5.70 12.12
N THR A 358 19.96 6.34 11.66
CA THR A 358 19.47 7.59 12.25
C THR A 358 18.51 7.39 13.43
N LEU A 359 18.21 6.16 13.83
CA LEU A 359 17.45 5.86 15.04
C LEU A 359 18.26 6.18 16.30
N ARG A 360 17.62 6.81 17.29
CA ARG A 360 18.19 7.02 18.64
C ARG A 360 18.26 5.72 19.42
N HIS A 361 17.24 4.88 19.26
CA HIS A 361 17.14 3.59 19.97
C HIS A 361 16.92 2.45 18.97
N PRO A 362 17.78 1.43 18.97
CA PRO A 362 17.57 0.24 18.13
C PRO A 362 16.18 -0.37 18.32
N GLY A 363 15.59 -0.88 17.26
CA GLY A 363 14.29 -1.55 17.33
C GLY A 363 13.06 -0.62 17.28
N GLN A 364 13.21 0.70 17.28
CA GLN A 364 12.08 1.63 17.19
C GLN A 364 11.69 1.90 15.73
N PHE A 365 11.26 0.85 15.02
CA PHE A 365 10.87 0.97 13.62
C PHE A 365 9.69 0.09 13.22
N LEU A 366 8.98 0.51 12.19
CA LEU A 366 8.01 -0.28 11.44
C LEU A 366 8.37 -0.24 9.96
N LEU A 367 8.54 -1.43 9.36
CA LEU A 367 8.79 -1.58 7.94
C LEU A 367 7.63 -2.34 7.31
N CYS A 368 7.07 -1.83 6.22
CA CYS A 368 6.04 -2.58 5.51
C CYS A 368 6.31 -2.62 4.00
N GLY A 369 5.85 -3.70 3.36
CA GLY A 369 6.05 -3.89 1.94
C GLY A 369 5.39 -5.12 1.34
N ASP A 370 5.61 -5.32 0.04
CA ASP A 370 5.11 -6.47 -0.73
C ASP A 370 6.17 -6.95 -1.72
N ALA A 371 6.78 -8.11 -1.45
CA ALA A 371 7.77 -8.71 -2.35
C ALA A 371 7.19 -9.10 -3.73
N ASN A 372 5.87 -9.18 -3.88
CA ASN A 372 5.23 -9.45 -5.16
C ASN A 372 5.08 -8.20 -6.04
N GLN A 373 5.35 -7.01 -5.49
CA GLN A 373 5.33 -5.72 -6.19
C GLN A 373 6.73 -5.20 -6.54
N ILE A 374 7.74 -6.04 -6.51
CA ILE A 374 9.10 -5.68 -6.96
C ILE A 374 9.10 -5.63 -8.48
N VAL A 375 9.11 -4.42 -9.04
CA VAL A 375 9.20 -4.17 -10.49
C VAL A 375 10.57 -3.67 -10.92
N HIS A 376 11.53 -3.69 -10.02
CA HIS A 376 12.94 -3.58 -10.29
C HIS A 376 13.61 -4.87 -9.84
N PRO A 377 14.61 -5.40 -10.54
CA PRO A 377 15.39 -6.52 -10.06
C PRO A 377 16.29 -6.08 -8.88
N SER A 378 15.66 -5.51 -7.86
CA SER A 378 16.29 -5.40 -6.55
C SER A 378 16.31 -6.82 -5.98
N PHE A 379 17.46 -7.30 -5.59
CA PHE A 379 17.59 -8.59 -4.88
C PHE A 379 17.05 -8.46 -3.44
N PHE A 380 15.92 -7.76 -3.32
CA PHE A 380 15.23 -7.63 -2.05
C PHE A 380 14.76 -9.02 -1.59
N SER A 381 15.10 -9.37 -0.38
CA SER A 381 14.54 -10.53 0.31
C SER A 381 14.33 -10.21 1.78
N TRP A 382 13.27 -10.76 2.34
CA TRP A 382 13.00 -10.66 3.77
C TRP A 382 14.12 -11.32 4.61
N SER A 383 14.77 -12.35 4.07
CA SER A 383 15.94 -12.99 4.68
C SER A 383 17.14 -12.05 4.75
N SER A 384 17.38 -11.25 3.72
CA SER A 384 18.44 -10.23 3.70
C SER A 384 18.17 -9.14 4.73
N LEU A 385 16.91 -8.71 4.87
CA LEU A 385 16.48 -7.78 5.91
C LEU A 385 16.73 -8.32 7.33
N LYS A 386 16.32 -9.55 7.60
CA LYS A 386 16.58 -10.21 8.89
C LYS A 386 18.08 -10.26 9.20
N SER A 387 18.91 -10.56 8.18
CA SER A 387 20.37 -10.55 8.32
C SER A 387 20.94 -9.16 8.62
N LEU A 388 20.33 -8.10 8.04
CA LEU A 388 20.69 -6.71 8.35
C LEU A 388 20.38 -6.37 9.81
N PHE A 389 19.20 -6.73 10.32
CA PHE A 389 18.81 -6.48 11.70
C PHE A 389 19.72 -7.20 12.70
N PHE A 390 20.04 -8.47 12.42
CA PHE A 390 20.97 -9.23 13.25
C PHE A 390 22.34 -8.56 13.34
N ARG A 391 22.90 -8.09 12.22
CA ARG A 391 24.20 -7.40 12.19
C ARG A 391 24.19 -6.07 12.93
N GLN A 392 23.07 -5.36 12.93
CA GLN A 392 22.93 -4.03 13.54
C GLN A 392 22.44 -4.08 14.98
N GLN A 393 22.25 -5.27 15.57
CA GLN A 393 21.70 -5.45 16.93
C GLN A 393 20.32 -4.78 17.09
N GLN A 394 19.54 -4.67 16.02
CA GLN A 394 18.23 -4.01 15.98
C GLN A 394 17.09 -4.85 16.62
N GLY A 395 17.40 -5.94 17.30
CA GLY A 395 16.46 -6.85 17.96
C GLY A 395 16.50 -8.26 17.36
N ASN A 396 16.70 -9.26 18.24
CA ASN A 396 16.81 -10.65 17.82
C ASN A 396 15.46 -11.31 17.48
N ASP A 397 14.32 -10.69 17.84
CA ASP A 397 12.97 -11.27 17.73
C ASP A 397 12.06 -10.55 16.71
N THR A 398 12.62 -9.89 15.70
CA THR A 398 11.78 -9.26 14.68
C THR A 398 11.08 -10.31 13.82
N THR A 399 9.84 -10.60 14.17
CA THR A 399 8.98 -11.49 13.38
C THR A 399 8.42 -10.75 12.18
N VAL A 400 8.31 -11.45 11.05
CA VAL A 400 7.62 -10.94 9.86
C VAL A 400 6.15 -11.34 9.93
N ASN A 401 5.28 -10.37 9.90
CA ASN A 401 3.84 -10.55 9.99
C ASN A 401 3.20 -10.39 8.62
N ILE A 402 2.25 -11.25 8.27
CA ILE A 402 1.67 -11.31 6.93
C ILE A 402 0.20 -10.89 6.98
N LEU A 403 -0.16 -9.86 6.21
CA LEU A 403 -1.54 -9.44 5.97
C LEU A 403 -2.05 -10.07 4.67
N GLN A 404 -3.01 -10.98 4.77
CA GLN A 404 -3.56 -11.72 3.63
C GLN A 404 -4.84 -11.10 3.06
N ALA A 405 -5.53 -10.25 3.82
CA ALA A 405 -6.76 -9.61 3.40
C ALA A 405 -6.52 -8.54 2.32
N ASN A 406 -7.42 -8.44 1.35
CA ASN A 406 -7.43 -7.40 0.33
C ASN A 406 -8.80 -6.72 0.31
N TYR A 407 -8.80 -5.44 0.58
CA TYR A 407 -10.00 -4.59 0.64
C TYR A 407 -10.21 -3.74 -0.60
N ARG A 408 -9.23 -3.73 -1.52
CA ARG A 408 -9.23 -2.90 -2.74
C ARG A 408 -9.91 -3.61 -3.90
N ASN A 409 -9.45 -4.82 -4.20
CA ASN A 409 -9.81 -5.53 -5.42
C ASN A 409 -11.02 -6.44 -5.22
N GLY A 410 -11.90 -6.49 -6.22
CA GLY A 410 -13.01 -7.43 -6.24
C GLY A 410 -12.53 -8.89 -6.37
N HIS A 411 -13.43 -9.82 -6.12
CA HIS A 411 -13.15 -11.27 -6.09
C HIS A 411 -12.47 -11.78 -7.36
N HIS A 412 -12.95 -11.39 -8.54
CA HIS A 412 -12.40 -11.87 -9.83
C HIS A 412 -10.97 -11.36 -10.06
N VAL A 413 -10.69 -10.09 -9.74
CA VAL A 413 -9.34 -9.51 -9.85
C VAL A 413 -8.39 -10.20 -8.88
N THR A 414 -8.82 -10.42 -7.64
CA THR A 414 -8.03 -11.13 -6.62
C THR A 414 -7.76 -12.58 -7.02
N ALA A 415 -8.75 -13.27 -7.60
CA ALA A 415 -8.57 -14.64 -8.10
C ALA A 415 -7.53 -14.71 -9.23
N LEU A 416 -7.58 -13.77 -10.20
CA LEU A 416 -6.57 -13.69 -11.25
C LEU A 416 -5.19 -13.34 -10.70
N ALA A 417 -5.10 -12.40 -9.76
CA ALA A 417 -3.86 -12.06 -9.08
C ALA A 417 -3.25 -13.28 -8.37
N ASN A 418 -4.05 -14.09 -7.68
CA ASN A 418 -3.60 -15.33 -7.04
C ASN A 418 -3.10 -16.37 -8.05
N ARG A 419 -3.72 -16.49 -9.24
CA ARG A 419 -3.21 -17.34 -10.31
C ARG A 419 -1.83 -16.88 -10.80
N LEU A 420 -1.58 -15.56 -10.91
CA LEU A 420 -0.25 -15.02 -11.22
C LEU A 420 0.76 -15.33 -10.13
N LEU A 421 0.37 -15.21 -8.86
CA LEU A 421 1.23 -15.62 -7.74
C LEU A 421 1.54 -17.11 -7.78
N ARG A 422 0.55 -17.94 -8.16
CA ARG A 422 0.75 -19.38 -8.34
C ARG A 422 1.70 -19.68 -9.50
N LEU A 423 1.51 -19.02 -10.64
CA LEU A 423 2.42 -19.11 -11.80
C LEU A 423 3.86 -18.80 -11.37
N LYS A 424 4.05 -17.69 -10.64
CA LYS A 424 5.33 -17.28 -10.08
C LYS A 424 5.94 -18.37 -9.17
N GLN A 425 5.13 -18.99 -8.31
CA GLN A 425 5.58 -20.06 -7.41
C GLN A 425 6.03 -21.30 -8.17
N VAL A 426 5.21 -21.75 -9.12
CA VAL A 426 5.48 -22.98 -9.87
C VAL A 426 6.73 -22.82 -10.73
N ARG A 427 6.88 -21.67 -11.39
CA ARG A 427 7.99 -21.44 -12.33
C ARG A 427 9.30 -21.09 -11.64
N PHE A 428 9.26 -20.20 -10.64
CA PHE A 428 10.48 -19.61 -10.09
C PHE A 428 10.80 -20.07 -8.67
N SER A 429 9.86 -20.72 -8.00
CA SER A 429 9.91 -20.96 -6.55
C SER A 429 10.09 -19.65 -5.76
N ALA A 430 10.00 -19.63 -4.44
CA ALA A 430 10.26 -18.43 -3.70
C ALA A 430 11.57 -18.52 -2.91
N ILE A 431 12.22 -17.38 -2.80
CA ILE A 431 13.43 -17.21 -2.00
C ILE A 431 13.06 -17.22 -0.51
N ASP A 432 11.93 -16.58 -0.16
CA ASP A 432 11.45 -16.41 1.20
C ASP A 432 10.11 -17.11 1.44
N ARG A 433 9.93 -17.66 2.62
CA ARG A 433 8.63 -18.23 3.04
C ARG A 433 7.55 -17.14 3.14
N GLU A 434 7.92 -15.94 3.52
CA GLU A 434 7.06 -14.78 3.72
C GLU A 434 6.44 -14.25 2.41
N SER A 435 7.00 -14.64 1.25
CA SER A 435 6.44 -14.31 -0.06
C SER A 435 5.42 -15.33 -0.58
N HIS A 436 5.16 -16.40 0.18
CA HIS A 436 4.28 -17.52 -0.19
C HIS A 436 2.91 -17.42 0.47
N HIS A 437 2.17 -16.39 0.19
CA HIS A 437 0.78 -16.29 0.64
C HIS A 437 -0.12 -15.89 -0.52
N PHE A 438 -1.33 -16.41 -0.51
CA PHE A 438 -2.40 -15.96 -1.38
C PHE A 438 -3.20 -14.87 -0.69
N VAL A 439 -3.80 -14.04 -1.51
CA VAL A 439 -4.58 -12.89 -1.08
C VAL A 439 -6.04 -13.30 -0.94
N ARG A 440 -6.67 -12.97 0.18
CA ARG A 440 -8.09 -13.17 0.43
C ARG A 440 -8.85 -11.90 0.12
N SER A 441 -9.76 -11.92 -0.85
CA SER A 441 -10.64 -10.77 -1.10
C SER A 441 -11.63 -10.59 0.05
N CYS A 442 -11.66 -9.40 0.62
CA CYS A 442 -12.59 -8.96 1.66
C CYS A 442 -13.50 -7.82 1.18
N GLY A 443 -13.34 -7.36 -0.06
CA GLY A 443 -14.18 -6.34 -0.67
C GLY A 443 -15.58 -6.88 -1.01
N GLN A 444 -16.55 -5.97 -1.11
CA GLN A 444 -17.93 -6.31 -1.48
C GLN A 444 -18.14 -6.47 -2.99
N ALA A 445 -17.23 -5.91 -3.80
CA ALA A 445 -17.35 -5.92 -5.24
C ALA A 445 -16.85 -7.25 -5.83
N GLU A 446 -17.58 -7.80 -6.81
CA GLU A 446 -17.09 -8.95 -7.56
C GLU A 446 -15.91 -8.58 -8.46
N GLY A 447 -15.92 -7.35 -9.00
CA GLY A 447 -14.97 -6.88 -10.00
C GLY A 447 -15.27 -7.49 -11.37
N THR A 448 -14.76 -6.87 -12.42
CA THR A 448 -14.95 -7.36 -13.81
C THR A 448 -13.61 -7.36 -14.52
N ILE A 449 -13.30 -8.47 -15.20
CA ILE A 449 -12.13 -8.60 -16.07
C ILE A 449 -12.65 -8.84 -17.48
N ARG A 450 -12.15 -8.04 -18.44
CA ARG A 450 -12.50 -8.18 -19.87
C ARG A 450 -11.24 -8.29 -20.68
N LEU A 451 -11.16 -9.32 -21.50
CA LEU A 451 -10.16 -9.42 -22.56
C LEU A 451 -10.78 -8.84 -23.83
N LEU A 452 -10.12 -7.89 -24.43
CA LEU A 452 -10.60 -7.19 -25.63
C LEU A 452 -9.63 -7.42 -26.79
N ASP A 453 -10.17 -7.52 -27.99
CA ASP A 453 -9.36 -7.59 -29.22
C ASP A 453 -8.61 -6.26 -29.43
N ASP A 454 -7.34 -6.35 -29.86
CA ASP A 454 -6.50 -5.19 -30.20
C ASP A 454 -6.85 -4.64 -31.58
N ARG A 455 -8.09 -4.12 -31.74
CA ARG A 455 -8.58 -3.47 -32.95
C ARG A 455 -8.63 -1.96 -32.76
N GLU A 456 -8.53 -1.21 -33.85
CA GLU A 456 -8.60 0.25 -33.81
C GLU A 456 -9.95 0.73 -33.26
N GLU A 457 -11.05 0.10 -33.71
CA GLU A 457 -12.39 0.43 -33.25
C GLU A 457 -12.55 0.25 -31.75
N THR A 458 -12.00 -0.84 -31.20
CA THR A 458 -12.01 -1.10 -29.75
C THR A 458 -11.26 -0.01 -28.98
N LYS A 459 -10.09 0.40 -29.47
CA LYS A 459 -9.29 1.47 -28.85
C LYS A 459 -9.98 2.82 -28.93
N GLN A 460 -10.61 3.15 -30.05
CA GLN A 460 -11.39 4.38 -30.25
C GLN A 460 -12.61 4.41 -29.31
N GLU A 461 -13.33 3.29 -29.18
CA GLU A 461 -14.49 3.18 -28.28
C GLU A 461 -14.05 3.35 -26.81
N LEU A 462 -12.96 2.69 -26.40
CA LEU A 462 -12.39 2.85 -25.05
C LEU A 462 -11.97 4.30 -24.80
N ASN A 463 -11.27 4.94 -25.74
CA ASN A 463 -10.86 6.33 -25.61
C ASN A 463 -12.07 7.27 -25.48
N ALA A 464 -13.09 7.10 -26.30
CA ALA A 464 -14.31 7.92 -26.22
C ALA A 464 -14.99 7.83 -24.84
N LYS A 465 -14.97 6.64 -24.21
CA LYS A 465 -15.57 6.42 -22.89
C LYS A 465 -14.69 6.88 -21.70
N THR A 466 -13.37 6.97 -21.89
CA THR A 466 -12.44 7.12 -20.77
C THR A 466 -11.60 8.41 -20.80
N SER A 467 -11.55 9.12 -21.93
CA SER A 467 -10.68 10.28 -22.15
C SER A 467 -10.83 11.41 -21.12
N LEU A 468 -12.03 11.62 -20.59
CA LEU A 468 -12.35 12.65 -19.59
C LEU A 468 -12.51 12.08 -18.17
N SER A 469 -12.25 10.79 -17.97
CA SER A 469 -12.41 10.14 -16.67
C SER A 469 -11.15 10.26 -15.82
N ASN A 470 -11.29 10.67 -14.57
CA ASN A 470 -10.23 10.59 -13.56
C ASN A 470 -10.20 9.25 -12.81
N ARG A 471 -11.09 8.30 -13.14
CA ARG A 471 -11.25 6.99 -12.51
C ARG A 471 -10.65 5.86 -13.34
N VAL A 472 -10.18 6.16 -14.56
CA VAL A 472 -9.65 5.17 -15.50
C VAL A 472 -8.21 5.50 -15.81
N ALA A 473 -7.30 4.55 -15.61
CA ALA A 473 -5.90 4.67 -16.02
C ALA A 473 -5.54 3.67 -17.13
N VAL A 474 -4.65 4.09 -18.02
CA VAL A 474 -4.00 3.22 -19.01
C VAL A 474 -2.61 2.86 -18.51
N ILE A 475 -2.31 1.57 -18.46
CA ILE A 475 -1.03 1.07 -17.93
C ILE A 475 -0.27 0.35 -19.04
N VAL A 476 1.00 0.69 -19.20
CA VAL A 476 1.95 0.05 -20.11
C VAL A 476 3.12 -0.57 -19.33
N MET A 477 3.81 -1.54 -19.91
CA MET A 477 4.91 -2.23 -19.25
C MET A 477 6.10 -1.28 -18.96
N HIS A 478 6.55 -0.53 -19.96
CA HIS A 478 7.72 0.32 -19.90
C HIS A 478 7.40 1.77 -20.25
N PRO A 479 8.15 2.77 -19.73
CA PRO A 479 7.91 4.19 -20.01
C PRO A 479 7.93 4.55 -21.49
N GLU A 480 8.75 3.88 -22.30
CA GLU A 480 8.90 4.11 -23.74
C GLU A 480 7.61 3.80 -24.52
N GLN A 481 6.79 2.88 -24.01
CA GLN A 481 5.51 2.50 -24.62
C GLN A 481 4.40 3.53 -24.43
N LYS A 482 4.60 4.51 -23.53
CA LYS A 482 3.61 5.58 -23.26
C LYS A 482 3.31 6.40 -24.50
N ALA A 483 4.32 6.68 -25.34
CA ALA A 483 4.14 7.42 -26.59
C ALA A 483 3.18 6.68 -27.52
N GLN A 484 3.33 5.37 -27.66
CA GLN A 484 2.44 4.53 -28.47
C GLN A 484 1.02 4.49 -27.89
N ALA A 485 0.88 4.33 -26.58
CA ALA A 485 -0.44 4.34 -25.93
C ALA A 485 -1.16 5.68 -26.13
N ARG A 486 -0.46 6.82 -26.08
CA ARG A 486 -1.00 8.17 -26.31
C ARG A 486 -1.46 8.44 -27.74
N CYS A 487 -1.05 7.64 -28.71
CA CYS A 487 -1.63 7.70 -30.06
C CYS A 487 -3.11 7.26 -30.08
N TRP A 488 -3.51 6.43 -29.11
CA TRP A 488 -4.87 5.88 -29.04
C TRP A 488 -5.69 6.49 -27.91
N PHE A 489 -5.05 6.81 -26.79
CA PHE A 489 -5.71 7.30 -25.56
C PHE A 489 -5.31 8.73 -25.26
N SER A 490 -6.28 9.64 -25.33
CA SER A 490 -6.08 11.08 -25.07
C SER A 490 -6.10 11.43 -23.57
N THR A 491 -6.40 10.47 -22.69
CA THR A 491 -6.33 10.68 -21.24
C THR A 491 -4.90 11.03 -20.81
N PRO A 492 -4.69 11.97 -19.86
CA PRO A 492 -3.39 12.21 -19.25
C PRO A 492 -2.92 11.07 -18.35
N LEU A 493 -3.82 10.17 -17.91
CA LEU A 493 -3.59 9.09 -16.97
C LEU A 493 -3.01 7.85 -17.67
N VAL A 494 -1.88 8.02 -18.35
CA VAL A 494 -1.10 6.95 -18.99
C VAL A 494 0.19 6.75 -18.21
N PHE A 495 0.33 5.58 -17.59
CA PHE A 495 1.43 5.26 -16.68
C PHE A 495 2.19 4.01 -17.13
N SER A 496 3.49 3.97 -16.85
CA SER A 496 4.22 2.70 -16.81
C SER A 496 3.93 1.95 -15.51
N VAL A 497 4.28 0.67 -15.45
CA VAL A 497 4.09 -0.14 -14.24
C VAL A 497 4.81 0.45 -13.03
N GLN A 498 5.99 1.05 -13.22
CA GLN A 498 6.71 1.71 -12.13
C GLN A 498 5.99 2.96 -11.62
N GLU A 499 5.45 3.78 -12.54
CA GLU A 499 4.77 5.03 -12.18
C GLU A 499 3.41 4.81 -11.52
N VAL A 500 2.67 3.75 -11.90
CA VAL A 500 1.34 3.46 -11.34
C VAL A 500 1.41 2.84 -9.95
N LYS A 501 2.58 2.46 -9.49
CA LYS A 501 2.77 1.86 -8.17
C LYS A 501 2.33 2.83 -7.07
N GLY A 502 1.50 2.33 -6.15
CA GLY A 502 0.90 3.15 -5.08
C GLY A 502 -0.34 3.96 -5.48
N LEU A 503 -0.67 4.04 -6.78
CA LEU A 503 -1.92 4.64 -7.25
C LEU A 503 -3.07 3.63 -7.18
N GLU A 504 -4.30 4.13 -7.22
CA GLU A 504 -5.53 3.34 -7.19
C GLU A 504 -6.56 3.93 -8.17
N TYR A 505 -7.15 3.06 -9.00
CA TYR A 505 -8.17 3.44 -9.97
C TYR A 505 -9.34 2.46 -9.94
N GLU A 506 -10.54 2.95 -10.23
CA GLU A 506 -11.72 2.09 -10.32
C GLU A 506 -11.63 1.11 -11.50
N THR A 507 -10.96 1.54 -12.57
CA THR A 507 -10.75 0.73 -13.77
C THR A 507 -9.36 0.97 -14.34
N VAL A 508 -8.69 -0.10 -14.74
CA VAL A 508 -7.41 -0.04 -15.43
C VAL A 508 -7.49 -0.68 -16.80
N ILE A 509 -6.90 -0.04 -17.80
CA ILE A 509 -6.71 -0.57 -19.14
C ILE A 509 -5.26 -1.03 -19.26
N LEU A 510 -5.03 -2.33 -19.34
CA LEU A 510 -3.72 -2.93 -19.50
C LEU A 510 -3.39 -2.96 -21.02
N TYR A 511 -2.72 -1.90 -21.50
CA TYR A 511 -2.42 -1.75 -22.92
C TYR A 511 -1.12 -2.48 -23.30
N ASN A 512 -1.24 -3.52 -24.11
CA ASN A 512 -0.14 -4.33 -24.66
C ASN A 512 0.84 -4.90 -23.61
N ILE A 513 0.46 -5.04 -22.35
CA ILE A 513 1.38 -5.51 -21.29
C ILE A 513 1.89 -6.92 -21.59
N VAL A 514 1.01 -7.84 -21.97
CA VAL A 514 1.39 -9.21 -22.31
C VAL A 514 1.89 -9.29 -23.76
N SER A 515 1.19 -8.64 -24.71
CA SER A 515 1.50 -8.74 -26.13
C SER A 515 2.87 -8.18 -26.49
N ALA A 516 3.29 -7.08 -25.86
CA ALA A 516 4.61 -6.48 -26.09
C ALA A 516 5.77 -7.31 -25.53
N ALA A 517 5.49 -8.23 -24.60
CA ALA A 517 6.47 -9.13 -24.00
C ALA A 517 6.09 -10.61 -24.23
N ARG A 518 5.43 -10.90 -25.36
CA ARG A 518 4.82 -12.21 -25.63
C ARG A 518 5.81 -13.35 -25.46
N GLN A 519 7.00 -13.26 -26.04
CA GLN A 519 8.01 -14.32 -25.92
C GLN A 519 8.35 -14.62 -24.47
N ALA A 520 8.53 -13.58 -23.64
CA ALA A 520 8.83 -13.77 -22.22
C ALA A 520 7.69 -14.49 -21.48
N PHE A 521 6.43 -14.15 -21.77
CA PHE A 521 5.28 -14.84 -21.18
C PHE A 521 5.10 -16.26 -21.73
N ASP A 522 5.37 -16.50 -23.00
CA ASP A 522 5.35 -17.85 -23.59
C ASP A 522 6.42 -18.73 -22.90
N ASP A 523 7.65 -18.24 -22.70
CA ASP A 523 8.72 -18.93 -21.99
C ASP A 523 8.37 -19.19 -20.51
N ILE A 524 7.71 -18.21 -19.84
CA ILE A 524 7.23 -18.37 -18.47
C ILE A 524 6.19 -19.49 -18.38
N CYS A 525 5.31 -19.60 -19.35
CA CYS A 525 4.20 -20.55 -19.36
C CYS A 525 4.57 -21.90 -19.98
N GLU A 526 5.78 -22.06 -20.55
CA GLU A 526 6.21 -23.27 -21.22
C GLU A 526 6.09 -24.50 -20.30
N GLY A 527 5.40 -25.53 -20.79
CA GLY A 527 5.20 -26.78 -20.05
C GLY A 527 4.23 -26.72 -18.87
N LEU A 528 3.55 -25.58 -18.65
CA LEU A 528 2.53 -25.44 -17.62
C LEU A 528 1.13 -25.64 -18.18
N THR A 529 0.26 -26.21 -17.37
CA THR A 529 -1.16 -26.40 -17.67
C THR A 529 -2.03 -25.54 -16.75
N PRO A 530 -3.29 -25.23 -17.11
CA PRO A 530 -4.18 -24.53 -16.21
C PRO A 530 -4.34 -25.15 -14.83
N ALA A 531 -4.23 -26.49 -14.72
CA ALA A 531 -4.32 -27.22 -13.46
C ALA A 531 -3.14 -26.89 -12.50
N ASP A 532 -1.97 -26.55 -13.04
CA ASP A 532 -0.80 -26.16 -12.24
C ASP A 532 -0.99 -24.80 -11.56
N LEU A 533 -1.94 -23.99 -12.06
CA LEU A 533 -2.28 -22.67 -11.53
C LEU A 533 -3.40 -22.72 -10.47
N GLU A 534 -3.88 -23.92 -10.15
CA GLU A 534 -4.90 -24.16 -9.13
C GLU A 534 -4.29 -24.75 -7.85
N GLY A 535 -5.02 -24.68 -6.73
CA GLY A 535 -4.62 -25.25 -5.45
C GLY A 535 -3.93 -24.27 -4.51
N GLU A 536 -3.51 -24.78 -3.36
CA GLU A 536 -2.94 -23.98 -2.27
C GLU A 536 -1.48 -23.58 -2.53
N ALA A 537 -1.08 -22.46 -1.90
CA ALA A 537 0.31 -22.04 -1.90
C ALA A 537 1.18 -23.05 -1.14
N ARG A 538 2.09 -23.72 -1.84
CA ARG A 538 3.03 -24.67 -1.22
C ARG A 538 4.44 -24.19 -1.42
N TYR A 539 5.20 -24.09 -0.32
CA TYR A 539 6.62 -23.81 -0.41
C TYR A 539 7.34 -24.96 -1.09
N SER A 540 8.00 -24.69 -2.22
CA SER A 540 8.89 -25.63 -2.88
C SER A 540 10.27 -25.01 -3.03
N ARG A 541 11.31 -25.78 -2.67
CA ARG A 541 12.68 -25.36 -3.00
C ARG A 541 12.88 -25.52 -4.50
N PRO A 542 13.56 -24.56 -5.17
CA PRO A 542 13.85 -24.67 -6.59
C PRO A 542 14.60 -25.97 -6.89
N ARG A 543 14.12 -26.73 -7.88
CA ARG A 543 14.73 -28.00 -8.29
C ARG A 543 15.98 -27.79 -9.14
N ASP A 544 16.00 -26.70 -9.93
CA ASP A 544 17.10 -26.41 -10.84
C ASP A 544 17.91 -25.21 -10.37
N ARG A 545 19.22 -25.42 -10.15
CA ARG A 545 20.14 -24.40 -9.63
C ARG A 545 20.84 -23.60 -10.73
N GLN A 546 20.59 -23.90 -12.00
CA GLN A 546 21.38 -23.38 -13.13
C GLN A 546 20.61 -22.41 -14.04
N ASP A 547 19.27 -22.41 -14.03
CA ASP A 547 18.48 -21.54 -14.90
C ASP A 547 18.37 -20.11 -14.33
N ARG A 548 19.12 -19.19 -14.92
CA ARG A 548 19.21 -17.76 -14.57
C ARG A 548 18.23 -16.91 -15.33
N SER A 549 17.71 -17.37 -16.46
CA SER A 549 16.69 -16.67 -17.23
C SER A 549 15.45 -16.43 -16.38
N ALA A 550 15.22 -17.31 -15.41
CA ALA A 550 14.12 -17.23 -14.45
C ALA A 550 14.05 -15.91 -13.67
N GLU A 551 15.16 -15.30 -13.26
CA GLU A 551 15.14 -14.07 -12.48
C GLU A 551 14.67 -12.85 -13.31
N ILE A 552 15.06 -12.78 -14.59
CA ILE A 552 14.61 -11.76 -15.53
C ILE A 552 13.10 -11.89 -15.75
N TYR A 553 12.59 -13.09 -15.85
CA TYR A 553 11.17 -13.35 -16.08
C TYR A 553 10.30 -13.03 -14.86
N LYS A 554 10.83 -13.02 -13.64
CA LYS A 554 10.09 -12.56 -12.44
C LYS A 554 9.60 -11.11 -12.58
N PHE A 555 10.37 -10.27 -13.26
CA PHE A 555 9.94 -8.90 -13.55
C PHE A 555 8.60 -8.88 -14.27
N PHE A 556 8.41 -9.68 -15.32
CA PHE A 556 7.19 -9.67 -16.13
C PHE A 556 5.96 -10.12 -15.32
N THR A 557 6.11 -11.15 -14.48
CA THR A 557 5.01 -11.60 -13.61
C THR A 557 4.67 -10.58 -12.53
N ASN A 558 5.67 -9.96 -11.91
CA ASN A 558 5.47 -8.90 -10.92
C ASN A 558 4.86 -7.64 -11.56
N ALA A 559 5.31 -7.24 -12.75
CA ALA A 559 4.79 -6.12 -13.49
C ALA A 559 3.30 -6.31 -13.84
N LEU A 560 2.93 -7.49 -14.31
CA LEU A 560 1.53 -7.83 -14.59
C LEU A 560 0.70 -7.86 -13.30
N TYR A 561 1.24 -8.40 -12.21
CA TYR A 561 0.58 -8.39 -10.90
C TYR A 561 0.35 -6.96 -10.38
N VAL A 562 1.36 -6.10 -10.47
CA VAL A 562 1.23 -4.68 -10.10
C VAL A 562 0.16 -4.01 -10.94
N ALA A 563 0.21 -4.14 -12.26
CA ALA A 563 -0.73 -3.49 -13.16
C ALA A 563 -2.18 -3.95 -12.93
N LEU A 564 -2.39 -5.25 -12.69
CA LEU A 564 -3.70 -5.83 -12.45
C LEU A 564 -4.34 -5.37 -11.13
N THR A 565 -3.54 -5.09 -10.13
CA THR A 565 -4.02 -4.80 -8.75
C THR A 565 -4.13 -3.30 -8.43
N ARG A 566 -4.19 -2.42 -9.47
CA ARG A 566 -4.29 -0.94 -9.29
C ARG A 566 -5.72 -0.39 -9.38
#